data_5c7cc66a8cb102730bdaeb57b8a0ba7a
#
_entry.id   5c7cc66a8cb102730bdaeb57b8a0ba7a
#
_cell.length_a   1.000
_cell.length_b   1.000
_cell.length_c   1.000
_cell.angle_alpha   90.00
_cell.angle_beta   90.00
_cell.angle_gamma   90.00
#
_symmetry.space_group_name_H-M   'P 1'
#
loop_
_entity.id
_entity.type
_entity.pdbx_description
1 polymer ?
#
loop_
_entity_poly.entity_id
_entity_poly.type
_entity_poly.pdbx_seq_one_letter_code
_entity_poly.pdbx_strand_id
1 'polypeptide(L)'
;MRKMTILLIFAVLMWCVTGCQSPASTQSIADESSTAEQVRNKEDETQSQEVENLTESESNNIEEEETMKISVKSADNEIIYELNNSNAAKTLYEQLPLTMEVEPFSNNEMTFYPPQKLDTSDTPLSSGEAGTLSYYSPWGDVVMFYDYCNPNGSLYGLGEVVSGKENIEKLSGTITVSIYTGE
;
A
#
# COMPACT_ATOMS: atom_id res chain seq x y z
N MET A 1 -10.79 48.37 -13.57
CA MET A 1 -10.32 49.16 -12.41
C MET A 1 -11.28 48.96 -11.25
N ARG A 2 -10.93 48.13 -10.29
CA ARG A 2 -11.38 48.18 -8.88
C ARG A 2 -10.60 47.09 -8.15
N LYS A 3 -9.54 47.56 -7.50
CA LYS A 3 -8.73 46.77 -6.57
C LYS A 3 -9.53 46.65 -5.28
N MET A 4 -9.81 45.44 -4.83
CA MET A 4 -10.41 45.16 -3.53
C MET A 4 -9.37 44.46 -2.66
N THR A 5 -8.76 45.26 -1.82
CA THR A 5 -7.81 44.86 -0.78
C THR A 5 -8.61 44.25 0.37
N ILE A 6 -8.45 42.99 0.67
CA ILE A 6 -9.00 42.35 1.88
C ILE A 6 -7.89 42.22 2.90
N LEU A 7 -8.09 42.94 3.98
CA LEU A 7 -7.24 43.08 5.16
C LEU A 7 -7.36 41.83 6.03
N LEU A 8 -6.21 41.19 6.28
CA LEU A 8 -6.07 40.06 7.21
C LEU A 8 -6.11 40.55 8.65
N ILE A 9 -6.98 39.99 9.46
CA ILE A 9 -6.96 40.12 10.92
C ILE A 9 -6.47 38.80 11.49
N PHE A 10 -5.24 38.81 12.01
CA PHE A 10 -4.66 37.79 12.85
C PHE A 10 -5.26 37.89 14.27
N ALA A 11 -5.90 36.82 14.73
CA ALA A 11 -6.18 36.64 16.15
C ALA A 11 -5.32 35.46 16.65
N VAL A 12 -4.26 35.83 17.36
CA VAL A 12 -3.42 34.92 18.13
C VAL A 12 -4.15 34.62 19.44
N LEU A 13 -4.52 33.38 19.68
CA LEU A 13 -4.96 32.88 20.99
C LEU A 13 -3.93 31.89 21.51
N MET A 14 -3.10 32.43 22.40
CA MET A 14 -2.10 31.72 23.19
C MET A 14 -2.82 31.12 24.41
N TRP A 15 -2.83 29.81 24.54
CA TRP A 15 -3.20 29.12 25.78
C TRP A 15 -2.01 28.32 26.29
N CYS A 16 -1.42 28.88 27.34
CA CYS A 16 -0.55 28.16 28.26
C CYS A 16 -1.42 27.38 29.22
N VAL A 17 -1.15 26.06 29.35
CA VAL A 17 -1.50 25.33 30.58
C VAL A 17 -0.30 24.54 31.03
N THR A 18 0.19 24.95 32.15
CA THR A 18 1.22 24.34 33.00
C THR A 18 0.70 23.12 33.74
N GLY A 19 1.52 22.07 33.82
CA GLY A 19 1.89 21.53 35.12
C GLY A 19 1.39 20.19 35.56
N CYS A 20 2.38 19.48 36.09
CA CYS A 20 2.42 18.47 37.16
C CYS A 20 2.48 17.00 36.70
N GLN A 21 3.67 16.45 36.69
CA GLN A 21 4.40 15.73 37.78
C GLN A 21 3.90 14.32 38.05
N SER A 22 4.83 13.40 37.78
CA SER A 22 4.90 12.01 38.26
C SER A 22 4.92 11.92 39.78
N PRO A 23 4.66 10.73 40.35
CA PRO A 23 5.82 10.01 40.79
C PRO A 23 5.81 8.48 40.53
N ALA A 24 7.01 7.95 40.51
CA ALA A 24 7.41 6.57 40.53
C ALA A 24 6.99 5.82 41.79
N SER A 25 6.79 4.52 41.67
CA SER A 25 7.07 3.54 42.73
C SER A 25 7.38 2.19 42.14
N THR A 26 8.52 1.84 42.38
CA THR A 26 9.42 0.72 42.55
C THR A 26 8.84 -0.44 43.35
N GLN A 27 9.36 -1.61 42.98
CA GLN A 27 9.63 -2.85 43.71
C GLN A 27 8.92 -4.06 43.14
N SER A 28 9.61 -5.01 42.53
CA SER A 28 10.72 -5.87 43.00
C SER A 28 10.25 -7.19 43.58
N ILE A 29 10.96 -8.23 43.15
CA ILE A 29 11.24 -9.54 43.74
C ILE A 29 10.42 -10.69 43.13
N ALA A 30 11.06 -11.52 42.26
CA ALA A 30 11.81 -12.76 42.49
C ALA A 30 10.87 -13.89 42.98
N ASP A 31 10.89 -15.10 42.56
CA ASP A 31 11.93 -16.07 42.41
C ASP A 31 11.33 -17.40 41.96
N GLU A 32 12.15 -18.21 41.42
CA GLU A 32 12.42 -19.64 41.44
C GLU A 32 11.50 -20.58 40.68
N SER A 33 12.07 -21.23 39.73
CA SER A 33 12.87 -22.45 39.74
C SER A 33 12.11 -23.75 39.60
N SER A 34 12.68 -24.55 38.77
CA SER A 34 12.83 -26.00 38.86
C SER A 34 12.07 -26.84 37.85
N THR A 35 12.80 -27.39 36.98
CA THR A 35 13.36 -28.71 36.83
C THR A 35 12.60 -29.68 35.97
N ALA A 36 13.19 -29.96 34.85
CA ALA A 36 13.63 -31.21 34.22
C ALA A 36 12.87 -32.52 34.51
N GLU A 37 12.65 -33.26 33.45
CA GLU A 37 13.07 -34.62 33.15
C GLU A 37 12.28 -35.13 31.95
N GLN A 38 12.90 -35.40 30.85
CA GLN A 38 13.52 -36.63 30.35
C GLN A 38 12.69 -37.89 30.56
N VAL A 39 12.42 -38.58 29.44
CA VAL A 39 12.62 -40.01 29.15
C VAL A 39 11.89 -40.27 27.78
N ARG A 40 12.52 -40.50 26.69
CA ARG A 40 13.31 -41.61 26.12
C ARG A 40 12.52 -42.85 25.72
N ASN A 41 12.75 -43.22 24.46
CA ASN A 41 12.68 -44.54 23.80
C ASN A 41 11.35 -44.91 23.12
N LYS A 42 11.27 -45.63 21.98
CA LYS A 42 12.27 -46.46 21.30
C LYS A 42 11.72 -46.75 19.91
N GLU A 43 12.64 -47.01 19.01
CA GLU A 43 12.55 -47.68 17.72
C GLU A 43 11.54 -48.81 17.65
N ASP A 44 10.94 -48.99 16.48
CA ASP A 44 11.06 -50.29 15.78
C ASP A 44 10.64 -50.19 14.30
N GLU A 45 11.24 -51.05 13.55
CA GLU A 45 11.50 -51.23 12.16
C GLU A 45 10.30 -51.57 11.27
N THR A 46 10.48 -51.20 10.00
CA THR A 46 10.38 -52.03 8.78
C THR A 46 9.02 -52.60 8.38
N GLN A 47 8.53 -52.16 7.24
CA GLN A 47 8.38 -53.03 6.07
C GLN A 47 7.98 -52.29 4.79
N SER A 48 8.80 -52.53 3.81
CA SER A 48 8.62 -52.34 2.38
C SER A 48 7.33 -52.99 1.87
N GLN A 49 6.58 -52.25 1.06
CA GLN A 49 5.91 -52.85 -0.12
C GLN A 49 5.70 -51.78 -1.19
N GLU A 50 6.39 -52.03 -2.26
CA GLU A 50 6.22 -51.66 -3.64
C GLU A 50 4.78 -51.99 -4.08
N VAL A 51 4.07 -51.06 -4.73
CA VAL A 51 3.23 -51.38 -5.92
C VAL A 51 2.72 -50.08 -6.60
N GLU A 52 3.05 -50.01 -7.88
CA GLU A 52 2.30 -49.51 -9.03
C GLU A 52 1.89 -48.05 -9.17
N ASN A 53 2.66 -47.43 -9.99
CA ASN A 53 2.37 -46.58 -11.14
C ASN A 53 0.88 -46.49 -11.54
N LEU A 54 0.26 -45.37 -11.16
CA LEU A 54 -0.88 -44.83 -11.87
C LEU A 54 -0.52 -43.43 -12.33
N THR A 55 -0.21 -43.37 -13.61
CA THR A 55 -0.12 -42.16 -14.39
C THR A 55 -1.49 -41.47 -14.38
N GLU A 56 -1.71 -40.58 -13.45
CA GLU A 56 -2.77 -39.59 -13.56
C GLU A 56 -2.15 -38.33 -14.17
N SER A 57 -2.52 -38.15 -15.43
CA SER A 57 -2.31 -36.93 -16.16
C SER A 57 -3.09 -35.80 -15.45
N GLU A 58 -2.45 -35.15 -14.48
CA GLU A 58 -2.92 -33.88 -14.02
C GLU A 58 -2.70 -32.88 -15.14
N SER A 59 -3.78 -32.59 -15.85
CA SER A 59 -3.93 -31.43 -16.67
C SER A 59 -3.76 -30.22 -15.74
N ASN A 60 -2.55 -29.71 -15.62
CA ASN A 60 -2.28 -28.38 -15.07
C ASN A 60 -2.98 -27.36 -15.96
N ASN A 61 -4.23 -27.13 -15.67
CA ASN A 61 -4.91 -25.91 -16.07
C ASN A 61 -4.28 -24.80 -15.23
N ILE A 62 -3.16 -24.25 -15.69
CA ILE A 62 -2.64 -22.99 -15.20
C ILE A 62 -3.67 -21.99 -15.75
N GLU A 63 -4.66 -21.64 -14.94
CA GLU A 63 -5.36 -20.38 -15.09
C GLU A 63 -4.26 -19.32 -14.96
N GLU A 64 -3.82 -18.74 -16.06
CA GLU A 64 -3.08 -17.50 -16.03
C GLU A 64 -4.01 -16.49 -15.34
N GLU A 65 -3.74 -16.23 -14.06
CA GLU A 65 -4.42 -15.18 -13.33
C GLU A 65 -4.12 -13.88 -14.07
N GLU A 66 -5.12 -13.35 -14.75
CA GLU A 66 -4.98 -12.16 -15.58
C GLU A 66 -4.57 -11.00 -14.67
N THR A 67 -3.29 -10.63 -14.68
CA THR A 67 -2.75 -9.59 -13.81
C THR A 67 -3.33 -8.24 -14.22
N MET A 68 -3.96 -7.55 -13.28
CA MET A 68 -4.47 -6.20 -13.51
C MET A 68 -3.31 -5.23 -13.63
N LYS A 69 -3.10 -4.66 -14.81
CA LYS A 69 -2.08 -3.62 -15.03
C LYS A 69 -2.72 -2.33 -15.51
N ILE A 70 -2.18 -1.22 -15.04
CA ILE A 70 -2.59 0.11 -15.46
C ILE A 70 -1.41 0.92 -15.96
N SER A 71 -1.68 1.81 -16.91
CA SER A 71 -0.74 2.82 -17.37
C SER A 71 -1.18 4.19 -16.87
N VAL A 72 -0.25 4.96 -16.32
CA VAL A 72 -0.41 6.37 -15.98
C VAL A 72 0.48 7.19 -16.91
N LYS A 73 -0.14 8.05 -17.73
CA LYS A 73 0.55 8.85 -18.75
C LYS A 73 0.36 10.35 -18.53
N SER A 74 1.47 11.10 -18.66
CA SER A 74 1.49 12.56 -18.71
C SER A 74 2.50 13.00 -19.75
N ALA A 75 2.09 13.70 -20.81
CA ALA A 75 2.96 14.09 -21.93
C ALA A 75 3.83 12.91 -22.41
N ASP A 76 5.16 13.00 -22.24
CA ASP A 76 6.13 11.99 -22.68
C ASP A 76 6.47 10.96 -21.59
N ASN A 77 5.84 11.04 -20.41
CA ASN A 77 6.11 10.16 -19.28
C ASN A 77 5.02 9.09 -19.16
N GLU A 78 5.43 7.84 -18.99
CA GLU A 78 4.55 6.71 -18.75
C GLU A 78 5.07 5.88 -17.58
N ILE A 79 4.16 5.47 -16.72
CA ILE A 79 4.40 4.55 -15.60
C ILE A 79 3.41 3.40 -15.72
N ILE A 80 3.91 2.17 -15.59
CA ILE A 80 3.07 0.97 -15.54
C ILE A 80 3.08 0.43 -14.12
N TYR A 81 1.90 0.23 -13.55
CA TYR A 81 1.68 -0.43 -12.27
C TYR A 81 1.03 -1.79 -12.48
N GLU A 82 1.46 -2.76 -11.69
CA GLU A 82 0.75 -4.01 -11.49
C GLU A 82 -0.06 -3.89 -10.21
N LEU A 83 -1.37 -4.02 -10.32
CA LEU A 83 -2.29 -3.91 -9.19
C LEU A 83 -2.36 -5.24 -8.43
N ASN A 84 -2.54 -5.14 -7.12
CA ASN A 84 -2.89 -6.30 -6.32
C ASN A 84 -4.39 -6.67 -6.49
N ASN A 85 -4.81 -7.80 -5.93
CA ASN A 85 -6.19 -8.28 -6.05
C ASN A 85 -7.14 -7.73 -4.97
N SER A 86 -6.75 -6.64 -4.26
CA SER A 86 -7.57 -6.05 -3.21
C SER A 86 -8.83 -5.35 -3.76
N ASN A 87 -9.79 -5.12 -2.88
CA ASN A 87 -11.02 -4.42 -3.26
C ASN A 87 -10.76 -2.99 -3.72
N ALA A 88 -9.83 -2.26 -3.08
CA ALA A 88 -9.49 -0.91 -3.51
C ALA A 88 -8.85 -0.89 -4.91
N ALA A 89 -7.94 -1.82 -5.21
CA ALA A 89 -7.33 -1.94 -6.53
C ALA A 89 -8.36 -2.26 -7.62
N LYS A 90 -9.27 -3.22 -7.35
CA LYS A 90 -10.38 -3.55 -8.25
C LYS A 90 -11.31 -2.36 -8.49
N THR A 91 -11.68 -1.64 -7.41
CA THR A 91 -12.54 -0.45 -7.52
C THR A 91 -11.89 0.67 -8.34
N LEU A 92 -10.56 0.83 -8.26
CA LEU A 92 -9.84 1.75 -9.14
C LEU A 92 -9.87 1.27 -10.59
N TYR A 93 -9.56 0.00 -10.81
CA TYR A 93 -9.51 -0.61 -12.15
C TYR A 93 -10.84 -0.50 -12.90
N GLU A 94 -11.96 -0.70 -12.20
CA GLU A 94 -13.34 -0.59 -12.76
C GLU A 94 -13.72 0.83 -13.18
N GLN A 95 -13.04 1.85 -12.68
CA GLN A 95 -13.27 3.24 -13.06
C GLN A 95 -12.53 3.67 -14.33
N LEU A 96 -11.60 2.86 -14.83
CA LEU A 96 -10.78 3.21 -15.98
C LEU A 96 -11.53 3.16 -17.32
N PRO A 97 -11.18 4.00 -18.31
CA PRO A 97 -10.11 5.01 -18.28
C PRO A 97 -10.52 6.30 -17.57
N LEU A 98 -9.53 6.98 -16.98
CA LEU A 98 -9.70 8.26 -16.31
C LEU A 98 -8.76 9.32 -16.90
N THR A 99 -9.22 10.58 -16.94
CA THR A 99 -8.39 11.74 -17.29
C THR A 99 -8.57 12.80 -16.22
N MET A 100 -7.49 13.22 -15.58
CA MET A 100 -7.52 14.13 -14.44
C MET A 100 -6.20 14.85 -14.24
N GLU A 101 -6.18 15.83 -13.37
CA GLU A 101 -4.96 16.53 -12.97
C GLU A 101 -4.19 15.68 -11.96
N VAL A 102 -2.85 15.73 -12.08
CA VAL A 102 -1.92 15.19 -11.10
C VAL A 102 -1.22 16.35 -10.40
N GLU A 103 -1.07 16.22 -9.09
CA GLU A 103 -0.44 17.25 -8.26
C GLU A 103 0.66 16.64 -7.39
N PRO A 104 1.80 17.34 -7.20
CA PRO A 104 2.80 16.93 -6.24
C PRO A 104 2.27 17.18 -4.81
N PHE A 105 2.52 16.23 -3.91
CA PHE A 105 2.27 16.41 -2.50
C PHE A 105 3.54 16.11 -1.70
N SER A 106 3.91 17.02 -0.78
CA SER A 106 5.18 16.90 -0.07
C SER A 106 6.40 16.88 -1.02
N ASN A 107 7.38 16.01 -0.76
CA ASN A 107 8.61 15.85 -1.54
C ASN A 107 8.89 14.38 -1.88
N ASN A 108 7.87 13.55 -1.89
CA ASN A 108 8.01 12.11 -2.05
C ASN A 108 6.88 11.45 -2.86
N GLU A 109 5.86 12.22 -3.31
CA GLU A 109 4.70 11.62 -3.95
C GLU A 109 4.01 12.53 -4.97
N MET A 110 3.36 11.92 -5.95
CA MET A 110 2.39 12.53 -6.86
C MET A 110 1.01 11.96 -6.56
N THR A 111 -0.04 12.81 -6.61
CA THR A 111 -1.40 12.42 -6.24
C THR A 111 -2.40 12.75 -7.32
N PHE A 112 -3.48 11.95 -7.39
CA PHE A 112 -4.66 12.25 -8.18
C PHE A 112 -5.93 11.74 -7.47
N TYR A 113 -7.09 12.31 -7.82
CA TYR A 113 -8.36 12.02 -7.17
C TYR A 113 -9.30 11.25 -8.12
N PRO A 114 -9.50 9.95 -7.94
CA PRO A 114 -10.49 9.21 -8.72
C PRO A 114 -11.90 9.71 -8.40
N PRO A 115 -12.84 9.65 -9.36
CA PRO A 115 -14.19 10.21 -9.20
C PRO A 115 -15.02 9.49 -8.14
N GLN A 116 -14.73 8.22 -7.86
CA GLN A 116 -15.39 7.44 -6.81
C GLN A 116 -14.38 6.98 -5.77
N LYS A 117 -14.80 6.99 -4.50
CA LYS A 117 -14.00 6.44 -3.40
C LYS A 117 -13.75 4.95 -3.62
N LEU A 118 -12.54 4.52 -3.27
CA LEU A 118 -12.16 3.12 -3.37
C LEU A 118 -12.64 2.34 -2.14
N ASP A 119 -13.04 1.09 -2.34
CA ASP A 119 -13.42 0.19 -1.27
C ASP A 119 -12.15 -0.36 -0.60
N THR A 120 -11.88 0.09 0.61
CA THR A 120 -10.70 -0.32 1.38
C THR A 120 -10.90 -1.59 2.22
N SER A 121 -12.08 -2.22 2.15
CA SER A 121 -12.29 -3.52 2.78
C SER A 121 -11.37 -4.57 2.14
N ASP A 122 -10.79 -5.46 2.96
CA ASP A 122 -9.82 -6.49 2.52
C ASP A 122 -8.61 -5.94 1.70
N THR A 123 -8.28 -4.66 1.91
CA THR A 123 -7.11 -4.04 1.26
C THR A 123 -5.97 -3.93 2.27
N PRO A 124 -4.75 -4.43 1.93
CA PRO A 124 -3.61 -4.33 2.83
C PRO A 124 -3.16 -2.88 3.00
N LEU A 125 -2.53 -2.59 4.13
CA LEU A 125 -1.86 -1.31 4.32
C LEU A 125 -0.64 -1.22 3.38
N SER A 126 -0.36 -0.01 2.92
CA SER A 126 0.80 0.28 2.07
C SER A 126 2.11 0.17 2.83
N SER A 127 3.17 -0.28 2.14
CA SER A 127 4.54 -0.23 2.64
C SER A 127 5.11 1.19 2.69
N GLY A 128 4.60 2.10 1.85
CA GLY A 128 5.15 3.45 1.68
C GLY A 128 6.49 3.49 0.96
N GLU A 129 6.93 2.39 0.38
CA GLU A 129 8.19 2.33 -0.38
C GLU A 129 8.07 3.07 -1.72
N ALA A 130 9.19 3.59 -2.21
CA ALA A 130 9.23 4.23 -3.52
C ALA A 130 8.87 3.24 -4.64
N GLY A 131 7.86 3.57 -5.44
CA GLY A 131 7.28 2.74 -6.48
C GLY A 131 5.94 2.14 -6.10
N THR A 132 5.52 2.22 -4.84
CA THR A 132 4.20 1.77 -4.40
C THR A 132 3.12 2.70 -4.93
N LEU A 133 2.03 2.13 -5.45
CA LEU A 133 0.76 2.81 -5.69
C LEU A 133 -0.13 2.59 -4.48
N SER A 134 -0.69 3.66 -3.93
CA SER A 134 -1.47 3.61 -2.69
C SER A 134 -2.73 4.45 -2.76
N TYR A 135 -3.64 4.28 -1.79
CA TYR A 135 -4.84 5.09 -1.61
C TYR A 135 -4.89 5.63 -0.19
N TYR A 136 -4.95 6.94 -0.04
CA TYR A 136 -5.10 7.58 1.26
C TYR A 136 -6.59 7.87 1.52
N SER A 137 -7.22 7.02 2.31
CA SER A 137 -8.69 7.01 2.47
C SER A 137 -9.30 8.28 3.06
N PRO A 138 -8.63 9.06 3.96
CA PRO A 138 -9.20 10.28 4.50
C PRO A 138 -9.45 11.36 3.45
N TRP A 139 -8.59 11.46 2.44
CA TRP A 139 -8.71 12.45 1.36
C TRP A 139 -9.31 11.85 0.09
N GLY A 140 -9.21 10.55 -0.07
CA GLY A 140 -9.75 9.86 -1.24
C GLY A 140 -8.86 9.98 -2.48
N ASP A 141 -7.57 10.18 -2.29
CA ASP A 141 -6.58 10.30 -3.33
C ASP A 141 -5.78 9.02 -3.54
N VAL A 142 -5.38 8.81 -4.78
CA VAL A 142 -4.40 7.80 -5.16
C VAL A 142 -3.03 8.44 -5.16
N VAL A 143 -2.08 7.77 -4.53
CA VAL A 143 -0.74 8.25 -4.24
C VAL A 143 0.29 7.38 -4.96
N MET A 144 1.17 8.02 -5.71
CA MET A 144 2.28 7.40 -6.43
C MET A 144 3.60 7.84 -5.77
N PHE A 145 4.22 6.95 -5.00
CA PHE A 145 5.45 7.28 -4.28
C PHE A 145 6.68 7.20 -5.19
N TYR A 146 7.45 8.30 -5.27
CA TYR A 146 8.79 8.30 -5.86
C TYR A 146 9.92 8.27 -4.82
N ASP A 147 9.61 8.53 -3.55
CA ASP A 147 10.48 8.35 -2.40
C ASP A 147 9.68 7.77 -1.22
N TYR A 148 10.36 7.40 -0.16
CA TYR A 148 9.78 6.74 1.01
C TYR A 148 8.80 7.62 1.78
N CYS A 149 7.70 7.01 2.21
CA CYS A 149 6.73 7.56 3.14
C CYS A 149 6.54 6.64 4.34
N ASN A 150 6.49 7.20 5.55
CA ASN A 150 6.17 6.40 6.73
C ASN A 150 4.75 5.81 6.62
N PRO A 151 4.59 4.49 6.73
CA PRO A 151 3.28 3.86 6.71
C PRO A 151 2.35 4.39 7.80
N ASN A 152 1.07 4.46 7.50
CA ASN A 152 0.04 4.81 8.49
C ASN A 152 -1.23 3.98 8.26
N GLY A 153 -2.11 3.92 9.26
CA GLY A 153 -3.29 3.06 9.26
C GLY A 153 -4.42 3.48 8.30
N SER A 154 -4.23 4.55 7.50
CA SER A 154 -5.20 5.03 6.52
C SER A 154 -4.66 5.01 5.09
N LEU A 155 -3.44 4.50 4.91
CA LEU A 155 -2.78 4.36 3.62
C LEU A 155 -2.83 2.90 3.17
N TYR A 156 -3.56 2.62 2.10
CA TYR A 156 -3.83 1.28 1.59
C TYR A 156 -3.04 1.00 0.30
N GLY A 157 -2.41 -0.17 0.20
CA GLY A 157 -1.63 -0.57 -0.97
C GLY A 157 -2.52 -1.05 -2.12
N LEU A 158 -2.31 -0.49 -3.31
CA LEU A 158 -3.04 -0.86 -4.53
C LEU A 158 -2.19 -1.70 -5.48
N GLY A 159 -0.87 -1.54 -5.45
CA GLY A 159 0.04 -2.22 -6.36
C GLY A 159 1.43 -1.61 -6.36
N GLU A 160 2.27 -2.13 -7.27
CA GLU A 160 3.67 -1.76 -7.39
C GLU A 160 4.01 -1.37 -8.83
N VAL A 161 4.98 -0.47 -8.98
CA VAL A 161 5.49 -0.07 -10.29
C VAL A 161 6.27 -1.23 -10.93
N VAL A 162 5.94 -1.53 -12.19
CA VAL A 162 6.68 -2.53 -13.00
C VAL A 162 7.51 -1.89 -14.10
N SER A 163 7.22 -0.64 -14.46
CA SER A 163 8.00 0.13 -15.43
C SER A 163 7.82 1.63 -15.24
N GLY A 164 8.87 2.41 -15.53
CA GLY A 164 8.81 3.88 -15.53
C GLY A 164 8.84 4.53 -14.16
N LYS A 165 9.37 3.87 -13.13
CA LYS A 165 9.47 4.41 -11.76
C LYS A 165 10.11 5.81 -11.72
N GLU A 166 11.15 6.04 -12.51
CA GLU A 166 11.88 7.31 -12.61
C GLU A 166 11.06 8.46 -13.26
N ASN A 167 9.87 8.14 -13.76
CA ASN A 167 8.96 9.10 -14.36
C ASN A 167 7.89 9.60 -13.37
N ILE A 168 7.75 8.98 -12.20
CA ILE A 168 6.70 9.35 -11.23
C ILE A 168 6.84 10.83 -10.84
N GLU A 169 8.03 11.26 -10.43
CA GLU A 169 8.30 12.66 -10.02
C GLU A 169 8.13 13.67 -11.19
N LYS A 170 8.19 13.19 -12.44
CA LYS A 170 8.11 14.04 -13.65
C LYS A 170 6.66 14.23 -14.13
N LEU A 171 5.70 13.54 -13.55
CA LEU A 171 4.30 13.72 -13.90
C LEU A 171 3.86 15.16 -13.61
N SER A 172 3.08 15.73 -14.51
CA SER A 172 2.56 17.10 -14.33
C SER A 172 1.33 17.35 -15.21
N GLY A 173 0.47 18.25 -14.76
CA GLY A 173 -0.74 18.64 -15.47
C GLY A 173 -1.74 17.49 -15.60
N THR A 174 -2.35 17.37 -16.76
CA THR A 174 -3.36 16.35 -17.01
C THR A 174 -2.71 14.99 -17.27
N ILE A 175 -3.14 13.97 -16.54
CA ILE A 175 -2.77 12.56 -16.77
C ILE A 175 -3.94 11.76 -17.34
N THR A 176 -3.60 10.68 -18.03
CA THR A 176 -4.54 9.61 -18.39
C THR A 176 -4.13 8.33 -17.67
N VAL A 177 -5.09 7.74 -16.94
CA VAL A 177 -4.94 6.42 -16.31
C VAL A 177 -5.79 5.45 -17.10
N SER A 178 -5.21 4.37 -17.63
CA SER A 178 -5.89 3.39 -18.47
C SER A 178 -5.45 1.96 -18.18
N ILE A 179 -6.27 0.99 -18.58
CA ILE A 179 -5.88 -0.41 -18.56
C ILE A 179 -4.68 -0.60 -19.49
N TYR A 180 -3.65 -1.30 -19.00
CA TYR A 180 -2.48 -1.65 -19.78
C TYR A 180 -2.60 -3.09 -20.30
N THR A 181 -2.59 -3.25 -21.62
CA THR A 181 -2.81 -4.55 -22.30
C THR A 181 -1.52 -5.17 -22.84
N GLY A 182 -0.37 -4.50 -22.64
CA GLY A 182 0.93 -4.96 -23.13
C GLY A 182 1.04 -4.89 -24.66
N GLU A 183 1.58 -3.81 -25.21
CA GLU A 183 2.06 -3.75 -26.60
C GLU A 183 3.57 -3.65 -26.61
#